data_d20c25c27979d3120adec8dc419b7e94
#
_entry.id   d20c25c27979d3120adec8dc419b7e94
#
_cell.length_a   1.000
_cell.length_b   1.000
_cell.length_c   1.000
_cell.angle_alpha   90.00
_cell.angle_beta   90.00
_cell.angle_gamma   90.00
#
_symmetry.space_group_name_H-M   'P 1'
#
loop_
_entity.id
_entity.type
_entity.pdbx_description
1 polymer ?
#
loop_
_entity_poly.entity_id
_entity_poly.type
_entity_poly.pdbx_seq_one_letter_code
_entity_poly.pdbx_strand_id
1 'polypeptide(L)'
;MNFPKIDMTPVSHPYPETTMFGAVAASAARVPDAPALNFMGKYTTYKTFVEKIEMTAGAFLKAGIRKDDVVTICMPNTPQGVICLYALNRIGAIANMVHPLSSGKNITFYLDYSDSKMILTLDQFYTKVEKAVSEAKNDVKIIV
;
A
#
# COMPACT_ATOMS: atom_id res chain seq x y z
N MET A 1 33.82 17.93 -21.57
CA MET A 1 33.43 17.51 -20.21
C MET A 1 33.66 16.01 -20.10
N ASN A 2 34.59 15.56 -19.25
CA ASN A 2 34.76 14.12 -18.98
C ASN A 2 33.75 13.74 -17.88
N PHE A 3 32.73 13.01 -18.25
CA PHE A 3 31.86 12.38 -17.27
C PHE A 3 32.60 11.20 -16.61
N PRO A 4 32.50 11.02 -15.28
CA PRO A 4 33.08 9.86 -14.63
C PRO A 4 32.48 8.59 -15.24
N LYS A 5 33.34 7.61 -15.54
CA LYS A 5 32.86 6.29 -15.98
C LYS A 5 32.04 5.67 -14.85
N ILE A 6 30.76 5.46 -15.11
CA ILE A 6 29.89 4.74 -14.17
C ILE A 6 30.30 3.27 -14.25
N ASP A 7 30.70 2.68 -13.13
CA ASP A 7 30.94 1.25 -13.03
C ASP A 7 29.58 0.53 -13.14
N MET A 8 29.38 -0.13 -14.29
CA MET A 8 28.17 -0.90 -14.59
C MET A 8 28.31 -2.37 -14.21
N THR A 9 29.34 -2.73 -13.44
CA THR A 9 29.52 -4.10 -12.98
C THR A 9 28.33 -4.49 -12.11
N PRO A 10 27.57 -5.56 -12.43
CA PRO A 10 26.46 -6.00 -11.62
C PRO A 10 26.95 -6.34 -10.21
N VAL A 11 26.52 -5.57 -9.22
CA VAL A 11 26.81 -5.90 -7.82
C VAL A 11 25.84 -6.99 -7.41
N SER A 12 26.28 -8.23 -7.46
CA SER A 12 25.51 -9.38 -6.96
C SER A 12 25.59 -9.41 -5.44
N HIS A 13 24.63 -8.73 -4.79
CA HIS A 13 24.38 -8.96 -3.37
C HIS A 13 23.26 -9.99 -3.21
N PRO A 14 23.40 -10.99 -2.36
CA PRO A 14 22.27 -11.87 -2.04
C PRO A 14 21.15 -11.03 -1.45
N TYR A 15 19.98 -11.06 -2.10
CA TYR A 15 18.80 -10.39 -1.56
C TYR A 15 18.34 -11.14 -0.31
N PRO A 16 17.97 -10.42 0.77
CA PRO A 16 17.46 -11.07 1.96
C PRO A 16 16.12 -11.76 1.67
N GLU A 17 15.99 -13.00 2.09
CA GLU A 17 14.72 -13.74 2.02
C GLU A 17 13.75 -13.19 3.08
N THR A 18 13.08 -12.09 2.76
CA THR A 18 12.14 -11.41 3.66
C THR A 18 11.01 -10.77 2.89
N THR A 19 9.91 -10.45 3.58
CA THR A 19 8.82 -9.65 3.02
C THR A 19 9.15 -8.16 3.06
N MET A 20 8.40 -7.33 2.31
CA MET A 20 8.52 -5.87 2.39
C MET A 20 8.33 -5.37 3.83
N PHE A 21 7.31 -5.91 4.54
CA PHE A 21 7.11 -5.60 5.95
C PHE A 21 8.28 -6.05 6.82
N GLY A 22 8.81 -7.25 6.60
CA GLY A 22 9.97 -7.78 7.34
C GLY A 22 11.20 -6.87 7.23
N ALA A 23 11.47 -6.32 6.05
CA ALA A 23 12.57 -5.37 5.83
C ALA A 23 12.37 -4.06 6.64
N VAL A 24 11.12 -3.55 6.66
CA VAL A 24 10.79 -2.36 7.46
C VAL A 24 10.88 -2.64 8.96
N ALA A 25 10.39 -3.79 9.42
CA ALA A 25 10.47 -4.21 10.82
C ALA A 25 11.93 -4.36 11.30
N ALA A 26 12.80 -4.93 10.46
CA ALA A 26 14.24 -5.01 10.74
C ALA A 26 14.89 -3.61 10.83
N SER A 27 14.48 -2.67 9.99
CA SER A 27 14.94 -1.29 10.08
C SER A 27 14.46 -0.61 11.35
N ALA A 28 13.19 -0.81 11.73
CA ALA A 28 12.62 -0.29 12.97
C ALA A 28 13.34 -0.82 14.22
N ALA A 29 13.75 -2.09 14.21
CA ALA A 29 14.52 -2.69 15.31
C ALA A 29 15.92 -2.05 15.46
N ARG A 30 16.53 -1.66 14.34
CA ARG A 30 17.90 -1.07 14.33
C ARG A 30 17.91 0.43 14.61
N VAL A 31 16.96 1.18 14.03
CA VAL A 31 16.89 2.64 14.10
C VAL A 31 15.46 3.14 14.33
N PRO A 32 14.84 2.82 15.48
CA PRO A 32 13.41 3.05 15.73
C PRO A 32 13.00 4.54 15.60
N ASP A 33 13.86 5.45 16.02
CA ASP A 33 13.56 6.88 16.07
C ASP A 33 13.95 7.63 14.79
N ALA A 34 14.59 6.94 13.83
CA ALA A 34 14.90 7.54 12.54
C ALA A 34 13.61 7.79 11.72
N PRO A 35 13.57 8.84 10.89
CA PRO A 35 12.42 9.13 10.04
C PRO A 35 12.26 8.04 8.96
N ALA A 36 11.10 7.39 8.94
CA ALA A 36 10.70 6.42 7.91
C ALA A 36 9.93 7.10 6.77
N LEU A 37 9.06 8.06 7.11
CA LEU A 37 8.26 8.82 6.15
C LEU A 37 8.40 10.31 6.41
N ASN A 38 8.42 11.09 5.33
CA ASN A 38 8.24 12.54 5.37
C ASN A 38 7.10 12.91 4.43
N PHE A 39 6.05 13.50 4.98
CA PHE A 39 4.92 13.98 4.19
C PHE A 39 4.59 15.42 4.58
N MET A 40 4.78 16.33 3.63
CA MET A 40 4.54 17.78 3.82
C MET A 40 5.24 18.35 5.07
N GLY A 41 6.49 17.93 5.31
CA GLY A 41 7.29 18.37 6.46
C GLY A 41 6.98 17.66 7.79
N LYS A 42 6.00 16.78 7.83
CA LYS A 42 5.71 15.92 8.99
C LYS A 42 6.42 14.58 8.86
N TYR A 43 7.21 14.25 9.88
CA TYR A 43 7.96 12.99 9.92
C TYR A 43 7.20 11.93 10.72
N THR A 44 7.30 10.70 10.24
CA THR A 44 6.87 9.49 10.97
C THR A 44 8.10 8.63 11.18
N THR A 45 8.41 8.25 12.42
CA THR A 45 9.56 7.40 12.72
C THR A 45 9.29 5.95 12.31
N TYR A 46 10.35 5.13 12.18
CA TYR A 46 10.20 3.69 11.89
C TYR A 46 9.36 2.98 12.95
N LYS A 47 9.56 3.29 14.24
CA LYS A 47 8.75 2.74 15.34
C LYS A 47 7.26 3.03 15.13
N THR A 48 6.90 4.30 14.98
CA THR A 48 5.50 4.72 14.77
C THR A 48 4.92 4.15 13.47
N PHE A 49 5.74 4.03 12.43
CA PHE A 49 5.30 3.47 11.16
C PHE A 49 4.94 1.99 11.32
N VAL A 50 5.77 1.18 11.97
CA VAL A 50 5.50 -0.24 12.24
C VAL A 50 4.27 -0.40 13.13
N GLU A 51 4.12 0.40 14.20
CA GLU A 51 2.93 0.38 15.05
C GLU A 51 1.64 0.61 14.25
N LYS A 52 1.64 1.61 13.36
CA LYS A 52 0.49 1.90 12.49
C LYS A 52 0.22 0.77 11.50
N ILE A 53 1.25 0.16 10.92
CA ILE A 53 1.10 -1.00 10.04
C ILE A 53 0.43 -2.16 10.78
N GLU A 54 0.88 -2.51 11.99
CA GLU A 54 0.32 -3.62 12.77
C GLU A 54 -1.15 -3.35 13.17
N MET A 55 -1.47 -2.12 13.59
CA MET A 55 -2.85 -1.72 13.87
C MET A 55 -3.76 -1.86 12.64
N THR A 56 -3.29 -1.39 11.48
CA THR A 56 -4.03 -1.45 10.22
C THR A 56 -4.18 -2.89 9.73
N ALA A 57 -3.15 -3.70 9.87
CA ALA A 57 -3.20 -5.14 9.57
C ALA A 57 -4.25 -5.87 10.42
N GLY A 58 -4.30 -5.56 11.72
CA GLY A 58 -5.33 -6.07 12.62
C GLY A 58 -6.76 -5.63 12.23
N ALA A 59 -6.91 -4.39 11.73
CA ALA A 59 -8.20 -3.89 11.24
C ALA A 59 -8.63 -4.63 9.96
N PHE A 60 -7.73 -4.88 9.02
CA PHE A 60 -8.03 -5.67 7.82
C PHE A 60 -8.45 -7.10 8.14
N LEU A 61 -7.76 -7.75 9.07
CA LEU A 61 -8.17 -9.10 9.53
C LEU A 61 -9.56 -9.10 10.16
N LYS A 62 -9.91 -8.08 10.96
CA LYS A 62 -11.25 -7.90 11.54
C LYS A 62 -12.30 -7.61 10.46
N ALA A 63 -11.94 -6.89 9.41
CA ALA A 63 -12.80 -6.62 8.26
C ALA A 63 -13.01 -7.83 7.34
N GLY A 64 -12.34 -8.95 7.61
CA GLY A 64 -12.49 -10.20 6.87
C GLY A 64 -11.45 -10.45 5.79
N ILE A 65 -10.46 -9.58 5.62
CA ILE A 65 -9.36 -9.76 4.67
C ILE A 65 -8.41 -10.85 5.16
N ARG A 66 -8.01 -11.74 4.27
CA ARG A 66 -7.12 -12.86 4.53
C ARG A 66 -5.95 -12.86 3.54
N LYS A 67 -5.01 -13.79 3.77
CA LYS A 67 -3.94 -14.07 2.82
C LYS A 67 -4.52 -14.33 1.42
N ASP A 68 -3.83 -13.83 0.41
CA ASP A 68 -4.17 -13.92 -1.02
C ASP A 68 -5.43 -13.15 -1.45
N ASP A 69 -6.17 -12.51 -0.52
CA ASP A 69 -7.25 -11.59 -0.86
C ASP A 69 -6.69 -10.33 -1.51
N VAL A 70 -7.38 -9.81 -2.51
CA VAL A 70 -7.00 -8.56 -3.16
C VAL A 70 -7.75 -7.37 -2.56
N VAL A 71 -7.00 -6.32 -2.23
CA VAL A 71 -7.53 -5.04 -1.76
C VAL A 71 -7.00 -3.92 -2.67
N THR A 72 -7.91 -3.17 -3.27
CA THR A 72 -7.55 -2.02 -4.10
C THR A 72 -7.28 -0.80 -3.21
N ILE A 73 -6.13 -0.14 -3.44
CA ILE A 73 -5.77 1.14 -2.82
C ILE A 73 -5.89 2.22 -3.90
N CYS A 74 -6.93 3.05 -3.81
CA CYS A 74 -7.25 4.11 -4.76
C CYS A 74 -7.13 5.47 -4.08
N MET A 75 -5.89 5.86 -3.77
CA MET A 75 -5.58 7.14 -3.11
C MET A 75 -4.22 7.68 -3.58
N PRO A 76 -3.95 8.98 -3.38
CA PRO A 76 -2.63 9.56 -3.69
C PRO A 76 -1.52 8.94 -2.82
N ASN A 77 -0.28 9.29 -3.13
CA ASN A 77 0.89 8.90 -2.33
C ASN A 77 0.87 9.62 -0.97
N THR A 78 0.10 9.09 -0.05
CA THR A 78 -0.06 9.57 1.32
C THR A 78 0.50 8.56 2.31
N PRO A 79 0.86 8.96 3.54
CA PRO A 79 1.26 8.02 4.59
C PRO A 79 0.24 6.91 4.82
N GLN A 80 -1.05 7.21 4.71
CA GLN A 80 -2.13 6.24 4.86
C GLN A 80 -2.05 5.15 3.78
N GLY A 81 -1.87 5.54 2.51
CA GLY A 81 -1.72 4.58 1.39
C GLY A 81 -0.51 3.66 1.59
N VAL A 82 0.61 4.23 2.05
CA VAL A 82 1.83 3.46 2.34
C VAL A 82 1.60 2.51 3.51
N ILE A 83 0.97 2.96 4.59
CA ILE A 83 0.64 2.10 5.75
C ILE A 83 -0.26 0.95 5.31
N CYS A 84 -1.31 1.21 4.52
CA CYS A 84 -2.21 0.18 4.02
C CYS A 84 -1.48 -0.86 3.14
N LEU A 85 -0.59 -0.41 2.25
CA LEU A 85 0.23 -1.30 1.42
C LEU A 85 1.04 -2.27 2.28
N TYR A 86 1.77 -1.75 3.27
CA TYR A 86 2.57 -2.60 4.16
C TYR A 86 1.73 -3.46 5.10
N ALA A 87 0.56 -2.98 5.52
CA ALA A 87 -0.39 -3.76 6.33
C ALA A 87 -0.95 -4.95 5.56
N LEU A 88 -1.30 -4.79 4.29
CA LEU A 88 -1.71 -5.90 3.43
C LEU A 88 -0.57 -6.89 3.22
N ASN A 89 0.64 -6.40 2.93
CA ASN A 89 1.82 -7.26 2.84
C ASN A 89 2.08 -8.04 4.14
N ARG A 90 1.87 -7.41 5.30
CA ARG A 90 2.03 -8.04 6.63
C ARG A 90 1.13 -9.25 6.83
N ILE A 91 -0.09 -9.22 6.32
CA ILE A 91 -1.06 -10.33 6.42
C ILE A 91 -1.06 -11.26 5.21
N GLY A 92 -0.19 -11.02 4.23
CA GLY A 92 -0.10 -11.83 3.00
C GLY A 92 -1.22 -11.55 1.99
N ALA A 93 -1.96 -10.45 2.13
CA ALA A 93 -2.92 -9.98 1.15
C ALA A 93 -2.23 -9.22 0.01
N ILE A 94 -2.92 -9.07 -1.11
CA ILE A 94 -2.43 -8.45 -2.34
C ILE A 94 -2.95 -7.02 -2.42
N ALA A 95 -2.06 -6.05 -2.54
CA ALA A 95 -2.41 -4.66 -2.78
C ALA A 95 -2.48 -4.37 -4.28
N ASN A 96 -3.67 -4.00 -4.77
CA ASN A 96 -3.87 -3.49 -6.13
C ASN A 96 -3.84 -1.96 -6.10
N MET A 97 -2.76 -1.37 -6.59
CA MET A 97 -2.56 0.09 -6.54
C MET A 97 -3.19 0.77 -7.75
N VAL A 98 -4.21 1.59 -7.54
CA VAL A 98 -4.95 2.30 -8.60
C VAL A 98 -4.82 3.81 -8.41
N HIS A 99 -4.49 4.51 -9.49
CA HIS A 99 -4.36 5.96 -9.42
C HIS A 99 -5.73 6.64 -9.17
N PRO A 100 -5.88 7.53 -8.18
CA PRO A 100 -7.17 8.08 -7.79
C PRO A 100 -7.80 9.00 -8.84
N LEU A 101 -7.03 9.49 -9.81
CA LEU A 101 -7.55 10.27 -10.94
C LEU A 101 -7.98 9.41 -12.13
N SER A 102 -7.89 8.09 -12.03
CA SER A 102 -8.44 7.17 -13.04
C SER A 102 -9.95 7.43 -13.23
N SER A 103 -10.43 7.20 -14.45
CA SER A 103 -11.88 7.29 -14.73
C SER A 103 -12.66 6.24 -13.93
N GLY A 104 -13.94 6.48 -13.64
CA GLY A 104 -14.81 5.51 -12.97
C GLY A 104 -14.78 4.16 -13.69
N LYS A 105 -14.89 4.15 -15.01
CA LYS A 105 -14.83 2.92 -15.83
C LYS A 105 -13.52 2.14 -15.64
N ASN A 106 -12.39 2.85 -15.55
CA ASN A 106 -11.10 2.18 -15.31
C ASN A 106 -11.04 1.61 -13.89
N ILE A 107 -11.57 2.32 -12.89
CA ILE A 107 -11.64 1.82 -11.52
C ILE A 107 -12.50 0.55 -11.48
N THR A 108 -13.71 0.57 -12.07
CA THR A 108 -14.57 -0.62 -12.19
C THR A 108 -13.83 -1.78 -12.87
N PHE A 109 -13.15 -1.51 -13.98
CA PHE A 109 -12.36 -2.53 -14.68
C PHE A 109 -11.28 -3.15 -13.79
N TYR A 110 -10.54 -2.32 -13.04
CA TYR A 110 -9.48 -2.82 -12.15
C TYR A 110 -10.05 -3.63 -10.97
N LEU A 111 -11.19 -3.25 -10.42
CA LEU A 111 -11.88 -4.00 -9.38
C LEU A 111 -12.28 -5.41 -9.87
N ASP A 112 -12.92 -5.47 -11.04
CA ASP A 112 -13.36 -6.73 -11.63
C ASP A 112 -12.19 -7.62 -12.06
N TYR A 113 -11.17 -7.02 -12.71
CA TYR A 113 -10.01 -7.75 -13.22
C TYR A 113 -9.14 -8.35 -12.10
N SER A 114 -9.02 -7.65 -10.99
CA SER A 114 -8.21 -8.08 -9.84
C SER A 114 -8.99 -8.92 -8.83
N ASP A 115 -10.28 -9.11 -9.01
CA ASP A 115 -11.18 -9.75 -8.03
C ASP A 115 -11.08 -9.11 -6.64
N SER A 116 -11.06 -7.76 -6.61
CA SER A 116 -10.91 -7.01 -5.37
C SER A 116 -12.10 -7.20 -4.42
N LYS A 117 -11.83 -7.54 -3.18
CA LYS A 117 -12.84 -7.64 -2.10
C LYS A 117 -13.12 -6.30 -1.41
N MET A 118 -12.17 -5.38 -1.50
CA MET A 118 -12.25 -4.09 -0.81
C MET A 118 -11.53 -3.03 -1.61
N ILE A 119 -12.01 -1.78 -1.53
CA ILE A 119 -11.32 -0.61 -2.04
C ILE A 119 -11.15 0.42 -0.93
N LEU A 120 -9.93 0.92 -0.79
CA LEU A 120 -9.57 2.01 0.11
C LEU A 120 -9.45 3.29 -0.68
N THR A 121 -10.07 4.35 -0.20
CA THR A 121 -10.02 5.66 -0.86
C THR A 121 -10.00 6.80 0.17
N LEU A 122 -9.95 8.04 -0.30
CA LEU A 122 -10.15 9.23 0.52
C LEU A 122 -11.54 9.81 0.24
N ASP A 123 -12.06 10.55 1.21
CA ASP A 123 -13.36 11.23 1.15
C ASP A 123 -13.57 12.02 -0.15
N GLN A 124 -12.56 12.77 -0.59
CA GLN A 124 -12.61 13.55 -1.83
C GLN A 124 -12.84 12.74 -3.11
N PHE A 125 -12.58 11.43 -3.10
CA PHE A 125 -12.78 10.53 -4.24
C PHE A 125 -13.99 9.60 -4.04
N TYR A 126 -14.64 9.65 -2.88
CA TYR A 126 -15.69 8.71 -2.48
C TYR A 126 -16.80 8.58 -3.54
N THR A 127 -17.41 9.67 -3.96
CA THR A 127 -18.53 9.65 -4.93
C THR A 127 -18.17 8.93 -6.23
N LYS A 128 -16.95 9.16 -6.73
CA LYS A 128 -16.46 8.49 -7.95
C LYS A 128 -16.24 6.99 -7.71
N VAL A 129 -15.64 6.65 -6.58
CA VAL A 129 -15.37 5.26 -6.19
C VAL A 129 -16.67 4.51 -5.93
N GLU A 130 -17.62 5.11 -5.21
CA GLU A 130 -18.95 4.53 -4.96
C GLU A 130 -19.66 4.18 -6.26
N LYS A 131 -19.66 5.11 -7.23
CA LYS A 131 -20.22 4.84 -8.55
C LYS A 131 -19.48 3.70 -9.26
N ALA A 132 -18.15 3.68 -9.22
CA ALA A 132 -17.37 2.61 -9.85
C ALA A 132 -17.65 1.24 -9.21
N VAL A 133 -17.81 1.18 -7.89
CA VAL A 133 -18.17 -0.03 -7.16
C VAL A 133 -19.59 -0.48 -7.51
N SER A 134 -20.55 0.43 -7.62
CA SER A 134 -21.95 0.06 -8.02
C SER A 134 -22.05 -0.51 -9.44
N GLU A 135 -21.07 -0.23 -10.31
CA GLU A 135 -20.97 -0.76 -11.65
C GLU A 135 -20.09 -2.04 -11.74
N ALA A 136 -19.40 -2.41 -10.65
CA ALA A 136 -18.56 -3.60 -10.60
C ALA A 136 -19.40 -4.88 -10.49
N LYS A 137 -18.84 -5.99 -10.96
CA LYS A 137 -19.47 -7.32 -10.89
C LYS A 137 -19.33 -7.96 -9.52
N ASN A 138 -18.26 -7.61 -8.82
CA ASN A 138 -17.91 -8.18 -7.53
C ASN A 138 -18.53 -7.34 -6.39
N ASP A 139 -18.82 -8.00 -5.27
CA ASP A 139 -19.21 -7.31 -4.04
C ASP A 139 -17.96 -6.69 -3.38
N VAL A 140 -17.74 -5.40 -3.61
CA VAL A 140 -16.56 -4.66 -3.16
C VAL A 140 -16.92 -3.73 -2.02
N LYS A 141 -16.29 -3.94 -0.87
CA LYS A 141 -16.48 -3.08 0.30
C LYS A 141 -15.65 -1.80 0.18
N ILE A 142 -16.28 -0.64 0.39
CA ILE A 142 -15.57 0.66 0.40
C ILE A 142 -15.15 1.01 1.83
N ILE A 143 -13.90 1.47 1.98
CA ILE A 143 -13.36 2.07 3.21
C ILE A 143 -12.79 3.45 2.87
N VAL A 144 -13.12 4.45 3.69
CA VAL A 144 -12.66 5.83 3.56
C VAL A 144 -11.81 6.21 4.76
#